data_e24fbb8876ccc041825755e61921a0c7
#
_entry.id   e24fbb8876ccc041825755e61921a0c7
#
_cell.length_a   1.000
_cell.length_b   1.000
_cell.length_c   1.000
_cell.angle_alpha   90.00
_cell.angle_beta   90.00
_cell.angle_gamma   90.00
#
_symmetry.space_group_name_H-M   'P 1'
#
loop_
_entity.id
_entity.type
_entity.pdbx_description
1 polymer ?
#
loop_
_entity_poly.entity_id
_entity_poly.type
_entity_poly.pdbx_seq_one_letter_code
_entity_poly.pdbx_strand_id
1 'polypeptide(L)'
;HGELTFRSVYANSENFVLALSHDEVVHGKGSLPRKMPGDEWQRYANVRLLFSWQFAQPGKKLQFMGMELAQWEEWAHEGELAWRSLDDTKHAGALALVAALNKLYRAMPTLHETDHEPGRTSTSQGDGDVGVLVIERHGRGADDAPVFACFNFTPVVRSDVRVGVP
;
A
#
# COMPACT_ATOMS: atom_id res chain seq x y z
N HIS A 1 12.37 -4.80 -9.18
CA HIS A 1 12.21 -3.63 -8.27
C HIS A 1 12.09 -2.32 -9.06
N GLY A 2 12.76 -2.17 -10.21
CA GLY A 2 12.75 -0.93 -10.99
C GLY A 2 11.35 -0.39 -11.31
N GLU A 3 10.38 -1.24 -11.61
CA GLU A 3 9.00 -0.82 -11.87
C GLU A 3 8.31 -0.26 -10.61
N LEU A 4 8.55 -0.87 -9.44
CA LEU A 4 7.98 -0.41 -8.18
C LEU A 4 8.55 0.95 -7.74
N THR A 5 9.80 1.21 -8.07
CA THR A 5 10.51 2.43 -7.69
C THR A 5 10.47 3.53 -8.76
N PHE A 6 10.05 3.21 -10.00
CA PHE A 6 10.00 4.17 -11.11
C PHE A 6 9.21 5.43 -10.77
N ARG A 7 8.16 5.29 -9.99
CA ARG A 7 7.37 6.43 -9.54
C ARG A 7 8.18 7.49 -8.79
N SER A 8 9.25 7.12 -8.07
CA SER A 8 10.07 8.06 -7.31
C SER A 8 10.69 9.16 -8.18
N VAL A 9 10.83 8.91 -9.48
CA VAL A 9 11.40 9.87 -10.45
C VAL A 9 10.52 11.13 -10.59
N TYR A 10 9.19 11.00 -10.44
CA TYR A 10 8.23 12.09 -10.64
C TYR A 10 7.30 12.33 -9.45
N ALA A 11 7.43 11.56 -8.38
CA ALA A 11 6.49 11.56 -7.26
C ALA A 11 6.27 12.94 -6.59
N ASN A 12 7.25 13.83 -6.70
CA ASN A 12 7.21 15.16 -6.09
C ASN A 12 6.96 16.28 -7.11
N SER A 13 6.72 15.97 -8.40
CA SER A 13 6.49 17.00 -9.43
C SER A 13 5.11 17.66 -9.31
N GLU A 14 4.13 16.96 -8.74
CA GLU A 14 2.75 17.41 -8.56
C GLU A 14 2.13 16.80 -7.30
N ASN A 15 0.97 17.31 -6.91
CA ASN A 15 0.14 16.71 -5.84
C ASN A 15 -0.68 15.54 -6.41
N PHE A 16 -0.10 14.36 -6.45
CA PHE A 16 -0.74 13.18 -7.01
C PHE A 16 -1.81 12.57 -6.09
N VAL A 17 -2.83 12.01 -6.73
CA VAL A 17 -3.74 11.04 -6.11
C VAL A 17 -3.32 9.64 -6.54
N LEU A 18 -3.08 8.77 -5.57
CA LEU A 18 -2.73 7.35 -5.77
C LEU A 18 -4.02 6.56 -5.87
N ALA A 19 -4.60 6.52 -7.05
CA ALA A 19 -5.88 5.86 -7.25
C ALA A 19 -5.71 4.36 -7.50
N LEU A 20 -6.37 3.56 -6.67
CA LEU A 20 -6.90 2.26 -7.06
C LEU A 20 -8.36 2.52 -7.45
N SER A 21 -8.60 2.73 -8.75
CA SER A 21 -9.89 3.19 -9.25
C SER A 21 -10.81 2.04 -9.64
N HIS A 22 -12.03 2.36 -10.05
CA HIS A 22 -12.98 1.37 -10.61
C HIS A 22 -12.38 0.59 -11.78
N ASP A 23 -11.51 1.20 -12.57
CA ASP A 23 -10.84 0.53 -13.70
C ASP A 23 -10.06 -0.71 -13.30
N GLU A 24 -9.70 -0.85 -12.01
CA GLU A 24 -9.01 -2.03 -11.52
C GLU A 24 -9.93 -3.22 -11.25
N VAL A 25 -11.24 -3.02 -11.12
CA VAL A 25 -12.14 -4.04 -10.58
C VAL A 25 -13.46 -4.19 -11.34
N VAL A 26 -13.58 -3.66 -12.57
CA VAL A 26 -14.81 -3.69 -13.37
C VAL A 26 -14.58 -4.28 -14.77
N HIS A 27 -15.66 -4.66 -15.44
CA HIS A 27 -15.71 -5.07 -16.86
C HIS A 27 -14.78 -6.24 -17.22
N GLY A 28 -14.81 -7.31 -16.43
CA GLY A 28 -14.06 -8.53 -16.68
C GLY A 28 -12.60 -8.46 -16.29
N LYS A 29 -12.17 -7.42 -15.58
CA LYS A 29 -10.80 -7.29 -15.05
C LYS A 29 -10.56 -8.09 -13.78
N GLY A 30 -11.64 -8.56 -13.13
CA GLY A 30 -11.59 -9.27 -11.85
C GLY A 30 -11.36 -8.36 -10.65
N SER A 31 -11.43 -8.94 -9.46
CA SER A 31 -11.15 -8.23 -8.21
C SER A 31 -9.64 -8.18 -7.91
N LEU A 32 -9.23 -7.33 -6.94
CA LEU A 32 -7.83 -7.27 -6.52
C LEU A 32 -7.28 -8.63 -6.07
N PRO A 33 -7.95 -9.42 -5.20
CA PRO A 33 -7.44 -10.72 -4.82
C PRO A 33 -7.28 -11.69 -5.99
N ARG A 34 -8.17 -11.62 -6.99
CA ARG A 34 -8.09 -12.50 -8.18
C ARG A 34 -6.89 -12.19 -9.07
N LYS A 35 -6.42 -10.95 -9.08
CA LYS A 35 -5.24 -10.53 -9.83
C LYS A 35 -3.94 -10.92 -9.15
N MET A 36 -3.95 -11.17 -7.85
CA MET A 36 -2.75 -11.49 -7.10
C MET A 36 -2.29 -12.92 -7.37
N PRO A 37 -0.97 -13.15 -7.50
CA PRO A 37 -0.40 -14.47 -7.68
C PRO A 37 -0.46 -15.30 -6.40
N GLY A 38 -0.32 -16.62 -6.58
CA GLY A 38 -0.19 -17.57 -5.49
C GLY A 38 -1.48 -18.23 -5.05
N ASP A 39 -1.43 -18.94 -3.94
CA ASP A 39 -2.58 -19.54 -3.28
C ASP A 39 -3.48 -18.47 -2.62
N GLU A 40 -4.58 -18.90 -2.04
CA GLU A 40 -5.54 -17.97 -1.44
C GLU A 40 -4.92 -17.08 -0.35
N TRP A 41 -4.12 -17.66 0.55
CA TRP A 41 -3.45 -16.91 1.60
C TRP A 41 -2.48 -15.86 1.01
N GLN A 42 -1.70 -16.27 0.01
CA GLN A 42 -0.74 -15.41 -0.67
C GLN A 42 -1.45 -14.25 -1.40
N ARG A 43 -2.59 -14.50 -2.03
CA ARG A 43 -3.38 -13.45 -2.70
C ARG A 43 -3.81 -12.35 -1.73
N TYR A 44 -4.35 -12.71 -0.58
CA TYR A 44 -4.72 -11.72 0.44
C TYR A 44 -3.49 -11.08 1.10
N ALA A 45 -2.38 -11.79 1.23
CA ALA A 45 -1.11 -11.20 1.67
C ALA A 45 -0.62 -10.13 0.69
N ASN A 46 -0.71 -10.38 -0.62
CA ASN A 46 -0.36 -9.43 -1.66
C ASN A 46 -1.30 -8.20 -1.68
N VAL A 47 -2.60 -8.38 -1.43
CA VAL A 47 -3.53 -7.24 -1.29
C VAL A 47 -3.14 -6.37 -0.09
N ARG A 48 -2.83 -6.97 1.06
CA ARG A 48 -2.35 -6.23 2.24
C ARG A 48 -1.04 -5.50 1.95
N LEU A 49 -0.12 -6.14 1.23
CA LEU A 49 1.13 -5.53 0.79
C LEU A 49 0.88 -4.32 -0.11
N LEU A 50 -0.02 -4.45 -1.10
CA LEU A 50 -0.41 -3.37 -2.00
C LEU A 50 -0.97 -2.16 -1.25
N PHE A 51 -1.90 -2.37 -0.32
CA PHE A 51 -2.49 -1.29 0.47
C PHE A 51 -1.45 -0.60 1.35
N SER A 52 -0.62 -1.38 2.04
CA SER A 52 0.45 -0.82 2.87
C SER A 52 1.47 -0.04 2.05
N TRP A 53 1.83 -0.55 0.87
CA TRP A 53 2.70 0.13 -0.09
C TRP A 53 2.09 1.45 -0.58
N GLN A 54 0.81 1.47 -0.94
CA GLN A 54 0.10 2.67 -1.35
C GLN A 54 0.14 3.74 -0.25
N PHE A 55 -0.10 3.34 1.02
CA PHE A 55 -0.13 4.28 2.14
C PHE A 55 1.24 4.87 2.47
N ALA A 56 2.32 4.15 2.24
CA ALA A 56 3.68 4.63 2.47
C ALA A 56 4.18 5.59 1.38
N GLN A 57 3.64 5.50 0.15
CA GLN A 57 4.03 6.36 -0.98
C GLN A 57 3.58 7.82 -0.78
N PRO A 58 4.34 8.81 -1.31
CA PRO A 58 3.85 10.19 -1.35
C PRO A 58 2.65 10.33 -2.29
N GLY A 59 1.67 11.16 -1.91
CA GLY A 59 0.42 11.41 -2.64
C GLY A 59 -0.81 10.96 -1.87
N LYS A 60 -1.97 11.51 -2.22
CA LYS A 60 -3.25 11.23 -1.56
C LYS A 60 -3.77 9.85 -1.94
N LYS A 61 -4.34 9.14 -0.97
CA LYS A 61 -4.81 7.76 -1.15
C LYS A 61 -6.25 7.75 -1.64
N LEU A 62 -6.51 6.96 -2.67
CA LEU A 62 -7.86 6.69 -3.14
C LEU A 62 -8.02 5.19 -3.37
N GLN A 63 -8.97 4.58 -2.70
CA GLN A 63 -9.41 3.21 -2.94
C GLN A 63 -10.88 3.25 -3.34
N PHE A 64 -11.20 2.64 -4.49
CA PHE A 64 -12.57 2.54 -4.94
C PHE A 64 -13.37 1.62 -4.03
N MET A 65 -14.67 1.91 -3.85
CA MET A 65 -15.56 1.21 -2.93
C MET A 65 -15.49 -0.31 -3.05
N GLY A 66 -15.43 -1.01 -1.91
CA GLY A 66 -15.30 -2.46 -1.83
C GLY A 66 -13.87 -3.00 -1.88
N MET A 67 -12.90 -2.19 -2.30
CA MET A 67 -11.50 -2.63 -2.27
C MET A 67 -11.00 -2.85 -0.84
N GLU A 68 -11.45 -2.03 0.10
CA GLU A 68 -11.14 -2.17 1.53
C GLU A 68 -11.62 -3.49 2.14
N LEU A 69 -12.65 -4.10 1.53
CA LEU A 69 -13.11 -5.44 1.91
C LEU A 69 -12.28 -6.55 1.25
N ALA A 70 -11.40 -6.19 0.30
CA ALA A 70 -10.71 -7.14 -0.56
C ALA A 70 -11.68 -8.19 -1.15
N GLN A 71 -12.88 -7.73 -1.59
CA GLN A 71 -13.94 -8.63 -2.05
C GLN A 71 -13.46 -9.52 -3.19
N TRP A 72 -13.97 -10.75 -3.21
CA TRP A 72 -13.57 -11.75 -4.21
C TRP A 72 -14.25 -11.53 -5.56
N GLU A 73 -15.48 -11.02 -5.55
CA GLU A 73 -16.25 -10.70 -6.75
C GLU A 73 -15.77 -9.38 -7.36
N GLU A 74 -15.92 -9.29 -8.66
CA GLU A 74 -15.76 -8.05 -9.40
C GLU A 74 -16.86 -7.05 -8.95
N TRP A 75 -16.52 -5.78 -8.94
CA TRP A 75 -17.50 -4.76 -8.58
C TRP A 75 -18.62 -4.67 -9.63
N ALA A 76 -19.86 -4.64 -9.18
CA ALA A 76 -21.06 -4.53 -10.00
C ALA A 76 -21.90 -3.32 -9.55
N HIS A 77 -22.21 -2.42 -10.50
CA HIS A 77 -22.96 -1.19 -10.20
C HIS A 77 -24.44 -1.43 -9.86
N GLU A 78 -25.01 -2.57 -10.30
CA GLU A 78 -26.40 -2.96 -10.03
C GLU A 78 -26.57 -3.72 -8.71
N GLY A 79 -25.47 -3.99 -8.02
CA GLY A 79 -25.45 -4.75 -6.78
C GLY A 79 -24.99 -3.93 -5.59
N GLU A 80 -25.02 -4.55 -4.44
CA GLU A 80 -24.40 -4.02 -3.22
C GLU A 80 -23.00 -4.62 -3.01
N LEU A 81 -22.21 -4.00 -2.14
CA LEU A 81 -20.93 -4.55 -1.74
C LEU A 81 -21.08 -5.88 -1.02
N ALA A 82 -20.06 -6.72 -1.13
CA ALA A 82 -20.05 -8.06 -0.55
C ALA A 82 -19.92 -8.03 0.99
N TRP A 83 -20.83 -7.37 1.71
CA TRP A 83 -20.78 -7.19 3.17
C TRP A 83 -20.68 -8.51 3.94
N ARG A 84 -21.32 -9.59 3.43
CA ARG A 84 -21.25 -10.92 4.03
C ARG A 84 -19.84 -11.52 4.00
N SER A 85 -18.96 -11.02 3.14
CA SER A 85 -17.55 -11.46 3.14
C SER A 85 -16.84 -11.16 4.45
N LEU A 86 -17.30 -10.20 5.24
CA LEU A 86 -16.73 -9.86 6.56
C LEU A 86 -16.88 -10.98 7.61
N ASP A 87 -17.70 -11.99 7.34
CA ASP A 87 -17.74 -13.20 8.17
C ASP A 87 -16.46 -14.04 8.02
N ASP A 88 -15.70 -13.83 6.94
CA ASP A 88 -14.39 -14.44 6.72
C ASP A 88 -13.27 -13.53 7.25
N THR A 89 -12.37 -14.11 8.03
CA THR A 89 -11.26 -13.41 8.66
C THR A 89 -10.32 -12.72 7.67
N LYS A 90 -10.23 -13.19 6.43
CA LYS A 90 -9.38 -12.57 5.39
C LYS A 90 -9.91 -11.20 5.00
N HIS A 91 -11.21 -11.10 4.77
CA HIS A 91 -11.88 -9.84 4.42
C HIS A 91 -11.96 -8.89 5.62
N ALA A 92 -12.35 -9.40 6.79
CA ALA A 92 -12.35 -8.62 8.03
C ALA A 92 -10.95 -8.09 8.35
N GLY A 93 -9.90 -8.90 8.12
CA GLY A 93 -8.51 -8.50 8.31
C GLY A 93 -8.05 -7.42 7.31
N ALA A 94 -8.52 -7.46 6.05
CA ALA A 94 -8.23 -6.42 5.06
C ALA A 94 -8.86 -5.08 5.47
N LEU A 95 -10.12 -5.09 5.86
CA LEU A 95 -10.83 -3.90 6.35
C LEU A 95 -10.16 -3.32 7.60
N ALA A 96 -9.78 -4.18 8.57
CA ALA A 96 -9.09 -3.76 9.77
C ALA A 96 -7.73 -3.12 9.46
N LEU A 97 -6.98 -3.67 8.48
CA LEU A 97 -5.73 -3.07 8.01
C LEU A 97 -5.96 -1.67 7.43
N VAL A 98 -6.94 -1.52 6.52
CA VAL A 98 -7.23 -0.21 5.91
C VAL A 98 -7.63 0.81 6.98
N ALA A 99 -8.44 0.41 7.97
CA ALA A 99 -8.79 1.26 9.11
C ALA A 99 -7.55 1.69 9.92
N ALA A 100 -6.63 0.75 10.19
CA ALA A 100 -5.38 1.03 10.90
C ALA A 100 -4.46 1.96 10.10
N LEU A 101 -4.31 1.72 8.79
CA LEU A 101 -3.53 2.57 7.89
C LEU A 101 -4.10 3.99 7.83
N ASN A 102 -5.41 4.15 7.73
CA ASN A 102 -6.07 5.47 7.77
C ASN A 102 -5.85 6.19 9.10
N LYS A 103 -5.90 5.47 10.22
CA LYS A 103 -5.61 6.02 11.55
C LYS A 103 -4.16 6.50 11.64
N LEU A 104 -3.22 5.66 11.22
CA LEU A 104 -1.79 5.99 11.19
C LEU A 104 -1.53 7.20 10.29
N TYR A 105 -2.06 7.19 9.06
CA TYR A 105 -1.89 8.25 8.09
C TYR A 105 -2.33 9.61 8.63
N ARG A 106 -3.47 9.66 9.32
CA ARG A 106 -3.97 10.91 9.92
C ARG A 106 -3.19 11.34 11.15
N ALA A 107 -2.64 10.38 11.92
CA ALA A 107 -1.90 10.66 13.14
C ALA A 107 -0.45 11.11 12.87
N MET A 108 0.10 10.82 11.70
CA MET A 108 1.50 11.10 11.36
C MET A 108 1.61 12.11 10.20
N PRO A 109 1.84 13.39 10.48
CA PRO A 109 2.03 14.44 9.47
C PRO A 109 3.07 14.08 8.42
N THR A 110 4.15 13.42 8.83
CA THR A 110 5.21 12.87 7.97
C THR A 110 4.68 12.08 6.77
N LEU A 111 3.51 11.43 6.88
CA LEU A 111 2.96 10.61 5.80
C LEU A 111 2.15 11.40 4.76
N HIS A 112 1.86 12.70 5.00
CA HIS A 112 0.96 13.43 4.10
C HIS A 112 1.26 14.92 3.89
N GLU A 113 2.02 15.59 4.78
CA GLU A 113 2.26 17.02 4.64
C GLU A 113 3.33 17.36 3.62
N THR A 114 4.29 16.45 3.43
CA THR A 114 5.47 16.66 2.57
C THR A 114 5.40 15.87 1.25
N ASP A 115 4.22 15.43 0.85
CA ASP A 115 4.03 14.57 -0.33
C ASP A 115 4.64 15.14 -1.63
N HIS A 116 4.66 16.45 -1.78
CA HIS A 116 5.15 17.16 -2.96
C HIS A 116 6.54 17.81 -2.75
N GLU A 117 7.15 17.61 -1.59
CA GLU A 117 8.44 18.22 -1.28
C GLU A 117 9.60 17.29 -1.69
N PRO A 118 10.49 17.72 -2.61
CA PRO A 118 11.66 16.94 -2.97
C PRO A 118 12.55 16.64 -1.77
N GLY A 119 13.15 15.45 -1.74
CA GLY A 119 14.07 15.04 -0.68
C GLY A 119 13.41 14.59 0.62
N ARG A 120 12.06 14.64 0.72
CA ARG A 120 11.32 14.16 1.90
C ARG A 120 10.92 12.69 1.82
N THR A 121 11.10 12.07 0.68
CA THR A 121 10.87 10.64 0.48
C THR A 121 12.05 10.02 -0.22
N SER A 122 12.55 8.92 0.30
CA SER A 122 13.53 8.09 -0.35
C SER A 122 13.05 6.62 -0.39
N THR A 123 13.57 5.87 -1.35
CA THR A 123 13.34 4.42 -1.43
C THR A 123 14.69 3.75 -1.54
N SER A 124 14.95 2.81 -0.65
CA SER A 124 16.17 2.02 -0.62
C SER A 124 15.87 0.52 -0.63
N GLN A 125 16.85 -0.28 -0.95
CA GLN A 125 16.77 -1.72 -0.79
C GLN A 125 17.33 -2.10 0.58
N GLY A 126 16.73 -3.12 1.20
CA GLY A 126 17.33 -3.77 2.37
C GLY A 126 18.63 -4.44 2.00
N ASP A 127 19.37 -4.90 3.02
CA ASP A 127 20.69 -5.52 2.86
C ASP A 127 20.65 -6.66 1.82
N GLY A 128 21.42 -6.49 0.77
CA GLY A 128 21.49 -7.41 -0.36
C GLY A 128 20.25 -7.39 -1.28
N ASP A 129 20.28 -8.22 -2.31
CA ASP A 129 19.20 -8.35 -3.31
C ASP A 129 18.11 -9.32 -2.85
N VAL A 130 17.59 -9.09 -1.65
CA VAL A 130 16.66 -10.01 -0.97
C VAL A 130 15.17 -9.72 -1.22
N GLY A 131 14.85 -8.77 -2.09
CA GLY A 131 13.45 -8.40 -2.39
C GLY A 131 12.77 -7.63 -1.28
N VAL A 132 13.52 -6.95 -0.43
CA VAL A 132 13.01 -6.03 0.58
C VAL A 132 13.24 -4.60 0.13
N LEU A 133 12.16 -3.80 0.11
CA LEU A 133 12.22 -2.36 -0.15
C LEU A 133 11.86 -1.59 1.11
N VAL A 134 12.49 -0.45 1.29
CA VAL A 134 12.25 0.46 2.40
C VAL A 134 11.89 1.82 1.83
N ILE A 135 10.73 2.34 2.26
CA ILE A 135 10.36 3.73 2.02
C ILE A 135 10.65 4.50 3.29
N GLU A 136 11.41 5.56 3.15
CA GLU A 136 11.71 6.51 4.20
C GLU A 136 10.94 7.81 3.92
N ARG A 137 10.23 8.30 4.93
CA ARG A 137 9.46 9.55 4.88
C ARG A 137 9.93 10.47 5.98
N HIS A 138 10.20 11.72 5.63
CA HIS A 138 10.58 12.77 6.57
C HIS A 138 9.52 13.85 6.65
N GLY A 139 9.22 14.29 7.87
CA GLY A 139 8.37 15.44 8.13
C GLY A 139 9.05 16.76 7.80
N ARG A 140 8.31 17.85 7.96
CA ARG A 140 8.79 19.21 7.70
C ARG A 140 9.63 19.74 8.84
N GLY A 141 9.20 19.48 10.08
CA GLY A 141 9.87 19.91 11.29
C GLY A 141 10.96 18.94 11.75
N ALA A 142 11.91 19.45 12.53
CA ALA A 142 12.95 18.62 13.15
C ALA A 142 12.39 17.64 14.19
N ASP A 143 11.23 17.96 14.78
CA ASP A 143 10.56 17.12 15.77
C ASP A 143 9.59 16.11 15.16
N ASP A 144 9.36 16.18 13.84
CA ASP A 144 8.51 15.21 13.15
C ASP A 144 9.22 13.87 13.04
N ALA A 145 8.66 12.85 13.69
CA ALA A 145 9.23 11.50 13.65
C ALA A 145 9.30 10.98 12.20
N PRO A 146 10.46 10.52 11.73
CA PRO A 146 10.56 9.87 10.43
C PRO A 146 9.82 8.53 10.42
N VAL A 147 9.34 8.11 9.25
CA VAL A 147 8.70 6.82 9.04
C VAL A 147 9.56 5.96 8.13
N PHE A 148 9.88 4.77 8.59
CA PHE A 148 10.57 3.73 7.82
C PHE A 148 9.60 2.59 7.57
N ALA A 149 9.09 2.47 6.36
CA ALA A 149 8.17 1.42 5.96
C ALA A 149 8.93 0.33 5.20
N CYS A 150 9.07 -0.85 5.81
CA CYS A 150 9.81 -1.98 5.25
C CYS A 150 8.84 -2.98 4.63
N PHE A 151 9.09 -3.37 3.39
CA PHE A 151 8.23 -4.25 2.60
C PHE A 151 9.01 -5.45 2.08
N ASN A 152 8.56 -6.65 2.44
CA ASN A 152 9.08 -7.89 1.88
C ASN A 152 8.22 -8.31 0.67
N PHE A 153 8.76 -8.16 -0.54
CA PHE A 153 8.11 -8.55 -1.80
C PHE A 153 8.38 -10.00 -2.20
N THR A 154 8.83 -10.82 -1.26
CA THR A 154 9.10 -12.23 -1.51
C THR A 154 8.15 -13.13 -0.71
N PRO A 155 7.86 -14.36 -1.17
CA PRO A 155 6.99 -15.29 -0.46
C PRO A 155 7.68 -15.98 0.74
N VAL A 156 8.90 -15.60 1.05
CA VAL A 156 9.69 -16.22 2.15
C VAL A 156 9.94 -15.23 3.26
N VAL A 157 9.98 -15.73 4.48
CA VAL A 157 10.38 -14.95 5.65
C VAL A 157 11.83 -14.49 5.47
N ARG A 158 12.08 -13.22 5.71
CA ARG A 158 13.41 -12.60 5.71
C ARG A 158 13.79 -12.23 7.14
N SER A 159 14.62 -13.07 7.76
CA SER A 159 15.16 -12.79 9.09
C SER A 159 16.38 -11.88 9.00
N ASP A 160 16.57 -11.07 10.03
CA ASP A 160 17.78 -10.26 10.25
C ASP A 160 18.13 -9.28 9.12
N VAL A 161 17.12 -8.82 8.38
CA VAL A 161 17.31 -7.77 7.34
C VAL A 161 17.76 -6.49 8.03
N ARG A 162 18.90 -5.96 7.59
CA ARG A 162 19.41 -4.68 8.08
C ARG A 162 18.89 -3.55 7.20
N VAL A 163 18.42 -2.52 7.86
CA VAL A 163 17.98 -1.27 7.23
C VAL A 163 18.86 -0.15 7.74
N GLY A 164 19.53 0.55 6.82
CA GLY A 164 20.26 1.78 7.16
C GLY A 164 19.26 2.86 7.51
N VAL A 165 19.44 3.48 8.67
CA VAL A 165 18.68 4.67 9.08
C VAL A 165 19.70 5.77 9.36
N PRO A 166 19.39 7.06 9.03
CA PRO A 166 20.28 8.19 9.28
C PRO A 166 20.56 8.41 10.76
#